data_3a5abf859dc4952911eca8811fc397e1
#
_entry.id   3a5abf859dc4952911eca8811fc397e1
#
_cell.length_a   1.000
_cell.length_b   1.000
_cell.length_c   1.000
_cell.angle_alpha   90.00
_cell.angle_beta   90.00
_cell.angle_gamma   90.00
#
_symmetry.space_group_name_H-M   'P 1'
#
loop_
_entity.id
_entity.type
_entity.pdbx_description
1 polymer ?
#
loop_
_entity_poly.entity_id
_entity_poly.type
_entity_poly.pdbx_seq_one_letter_code
_entity_poly.pdbx_strand_id
1 'polypeptide(L)'
;CLVISDSGTRMYSANETDRLGDSKEGTVSAYAIRPSDGQLELLNTVASGGAGPTYVSLHPSGRYLLVANYFGGSVSVLPIVKDGRLGKATDIKVDEGTIGPTTSRNAPPGSKAFSGHDRTHAHMIQSDPTGKFVLHVDLGLDKIYVWKFDAEKGKLTPAETPSVSLPPGDGPRHFHFHPNGHWLYSIQEEGSTIVLFDYDGETGRLSQRQTISTLPKGFAGSNFCSEILGFHLS
;
A
#
# COMPACT_ATOMS: atom_id res chain seq x y z
N CYS A 1 8.40 1.41 6.53
CA CYS A 1 7.22 0.68 7.03
C CYS A 1 7.63 -0.69 7.57
N LEU A 2 6.88 -1.21 8.55
CA LEU A 2 7.07 -2.57 9.10
C LEU A 2 5.71 -3.22 9.40
N VAL A 3 5.70 -4.56 9.48
CA VAL A 3 4.55 -5.34 9.91
C VAL A 3 4.99 -6.47 10.82
N ILE A 4 4.21 -6.76 11.87
CA ILE A 4 4.43 -7.86 12.80
C ILE A 4 3.39 -8.95 12.50
N SER A 5 3.81 -10.23 12.52
CA SER A 5 2.90 -11.36 12.37
C SER A 5 1.92 -11.45 13.54
N ASP A 6 0.73 -12.01 13.31
CA ASP A 6 -0.30 -12.17 14.34
C ASP A 6 0.20 -12.96 15.57
N SER A 7 1.15 -13.87 15.37
CA SER A 7 1.80 -14.60 16.46
C SER A 7 2.76 -13.75 17.31
N GLY A 8 3.08 -12.51 16.90
CA GLY A 8 4.06 -11.64 17.55
C GLY A 8 5.51 -12.15 17.46
N THR A 9 5.80 -13.17 16.64
CA THR A 9 7.12 -13.82 16.62
C THR A 9 7.98 -13.46 15.41
N ARG A 10 7.42 -12.74 14.44
CA ARG A 10 8.12 -12.31 13.21
C ARG A 10 7.81 -10.85 12.92
N MET A 11 8.79 -10.15 12.39
CA MET A 11 8.66 -8.79 11.87
C MET A 11 9.24 -8.72 10.47
N TYR A 12 8.61 -7.94 9.60
CA TYR A 12 9.09 -7.68 8.25
C TYR A 12 9.16 -6.17 8.03
N SER A 13 10.24 -5.71 7.36
CA SER A 13 10.43 -4.28 7.08
C SER A 13 10.69 -4.02 5.61
N ALA A 14 10.11 -2.92 5.10
CA ALA A 14 10.56 -2.26 3.89
C ALA A 14 11.80 -1.42 4.23
N ASN A 15 12.87 -1.54 3.44
CA ASN A 15 14.14 -0.85 3.74
C ASN A 15 14.31 0.45 2.92
N GLU A 16 13.38 0.73 2.02
CA GLU A 16 13.34 1.94 1.18
C GLU A 16 14.66 2.22 0.41
N THR A 17 15.36 1.15 0.07
CA THR A 17 16.58 1.19 -0.74
C THR A 17 16.22 1.15 -2.23
N ASP A 18 17.08 1.71 -3.07
CA ASP A 18 16.92 1.70 -4.52
C ASP A 18 17.89 0.74 -5.23
N ARG A 19 18.74 0.06 -4.46
CA ARG A 19 19.77 -0.86 -4.94
C ARG A 19 20.01 -2.03 -4.00
N LEU A 20 20.32 -3.18 -4.61
CA LEU A 20 20.88 -4.35 -3.93
C LEU A 20 22.05 -4.86 -4.81
N GLY A 21 23.29 -4.55 -4.42
CA GLY A 21 24.46 -4.76 -5.28
C GLY A 21 24.33 -3.98 -6.59
N ASP A 22 24.42 -4.68 -7.73
CA ASP A 22 24.28 -4.10 -9.07
C ASP A 22 22.81 -4.02 -9.55
N SER A 23 21.87 -4.61 -8.78
CA SER A 23 20.44 -4.53 -9.11
C SER A 23 19.87 -3.16 -8.73
N LYS A 24 18.92 -2.66 -9.53
CA LYS A 24 18.13 -1.45 -9.23
C LYS A 24 16.89 -1.77 -8.40
N GLU A 25 16.92 -2.84 -7.61
CA GLU A 25 15.84 -3.24 -6.73
C GLU A 25 16.16 -2.83 -5.30
N GLY A 26 15.13 -2.44 -4.56
CA GLY A 26 15.22 -2.26 -3.13
C GLY A 26 15.17 -3.58 -2.37
N THR A 27 15.15 -3.49 -1.05
CA THR A 27 15.20 -4.67 -0.18
C THR A 27 14.10 -4.67 0.87
N VAL A 28 13.71 -5.88 1.27
CA VAL A 28 12.87 -6.16 2.43
C VAL A 28 13.60 -7.14 3.34
N SER A 29 13.40 -6.99 4.65
CA SER A 29 14.06 -7.84 5.66
C SER A 29 13.06 -8.55 6.53
N ALA A 30 13.39 -9.79 6.92
CA ALA A 30 12.64 -10.60 7.87
C ALA A 30 13.44 -10.75 9.17
N TYR A 31 12.74 -10.66 10.30
CA TYR A 31 13.32 -10.80 11.64
C TYR A 31 12.51 -11.78 12.48
N ALA A 32 13.21 -12.54 13.32
CA ALA A 32 12.60 -13.20 14.47
C ALA A 32 12.51 -12.21 15.64
N ILE A 33 11.38 -12.23 16.35
CA ILE A 33 11.20 -11.50 17.61
C ILE A 33 11.41 -12.49 18.74
N ARG A 34 12.37 -12.23 19.63
CA ARG A 34 12.62 -13.08 20.79
C ARG A 34 11.52 -12.84 21.84
N PRO A 35 10.75 -13.88 22.22
CA PRO A 35 9.60 -13.67 23.12
C PRO A 35 9.97 -13.16 24.54
N SER A 36 11.20 -13.42 25.01
CA SER A 36 11.61 -13.08 26.38
C SER A 36 11.90 -11.58 26.59
N ASP A 37 12.31 -10.85 25.53
CA ASP A 37 12.81 -9.48 25.65
C ASP A 37 12.52 -8.61 24.44
N GLY A 38 11.84 -9.14 23.41
CA GLY A 38 11.49 -8.41 22.19
C GLY A 38 12.66 -8.11 21.25
N GLN A 39 13.88 -8.63 21.53
CA GLN A 39 15.02 -8.40 20.65
C GLN A 39 14.82 -9.04 19.28
N LEU A 40 15.35 -8.35 18.26
CA LEU A 40 15.24 -8.74 16.86
C LEU A 40 16.49 -9.50 16.42
N GLU A 41 16.27 -10.65 15.77
CA GLU A 41 17.29 -11.42 15.08
C GLU A 41 16.99 -11.39 13.58
N LEU A 42 17.93 -10.88 12.78
CA LEU A 42 17.80 -10.86 11.32
C LEU A 42 17.79 -12.29 10.77
N LEU A 43 16.71 -12.66 10.08
CA LEU A 43 16.60 -13.96 9.40
C LEU A 43 17.19 -13.92 8.00
N ASN A 44 16.75 -12.95 7.19
CA ASN A 44 17.32 -12.66 5.87
C ASN A 44 16.83 -11.30 5.33
N THR A 45 17.55 -10.83 4.31
CA THR A 45 17.18 -9.70 3.47
C THR A 45 17.14 -10.17 2.01
N VAL A 46 16.09 -9.79 1.28
CA VAL A 46 15.89 -10.17 -0.12
C VAL A 46 15.52 -8.95 -0.96
N ALA A 47 15.65 -9.07 -2.29
CA ALA A 47 15.15 -8.07 -3.22
C ALA A 47 13.63 -7.92 -3.10
N SER A 48 13.14 -6.69 -3.13
CA SER A 48 11.71 -6.36 -3.01
C SER A 48 10.94 -6.52 -4.33
N GLY A 49 11.63 -6.70 -5.46
CA GLY A 49 11.02 -6.76 -6.79
C GLY A 49 10.79 -5.40 -7.45
N GLY A 50 11.32 -4.32 -6.88
CA GLY A 50 11.28 -2.96 -7.39
C GLY A 50 12.12 -2.02 -6.57
N ALA A 51 12.28 -0.76 -6.98
CA ALA A 51 13.05 0.23 -6.25
C ALA A 51 12.20 0.94 -5.18
N GLY A 52 12.81 1.23 -4.03
CA GLY A 52 12.21 2.00 -2.94
C GLY A 52 10.96 1.34 -2.34
N PRO A 53 11.06 0.12 -1.77
CA PRO A 53 9.94 -0.47 -1.06
C PRO A 53 9.55 0.41 0.12
N THR A 54 8.34 0.91 0.11
CA THR A 54 7.83 1.89 1.08
C THR A 54 6.79 1.31 2.02
N TYR A 55 6.06 0.30 1.56
CA TYR A 55 5.01 -0.33 2.36
C TYR A 55 5.09 -1.85 2.30
N VAL A 56 4.81 -2.49 3.43
CA VAL A 56 4.67 -3.94 3.55
C VAL A 56 3.43 -4.30 4.36
N SER A 57 2.73 -5.33 3.94
CA SER A 57 1.64 -5.95 4.69
C SER A 57 1.66 -7.46 4.59
N LEU A 58 1.03 -8.13 5.55
CA LEU A 58 0.86 -9.57 5.52
C LEU A 58 -0.47 -9.92 4.87
N HIS A 59 -0.45 -10.89 3.98
CA HIS A 59 -1.69 -11.52 3.52
C HIS A 59 -2.29 -12.35 4.66
N PRO A 60 -3.64 -12.39 4.84
CA PRO A 60 -4.29 -13.12 5.94
C PRO A 60 -3.95 -14.60 6.05
N SER A 61 -3.52 -15.23 4.95
CA SER A 61 -3.03 -16.62 5.00
C SER A 61 -1.73 -16.81 5.79
N GLY A 62 -1.03 -15.73 6.16
CA GLY A 62 0.30 -15.76 6.79
C GLY A 62 1.44 -16.30 5.89
N ARG A 63 1.14 -16.62 4.61
CA ARG A 63 2.10 -17.23 3.68
C ARG A 63 2.82 -16.24 2.77
N TYR A 64 2.38 -14.98 2.74
CA TYR A 64 2.93 -13.99 1.82
C TYR A 64 3.08 -12.62 2.47
N LEU A 65 4.18 -11.96 2.14
CA LEU A 65 4.41 -10.54 2.33
C LEU A 65 4.06 -9.82 1.02
N LEU A 66 3.22 -8.80 1.11
CA LEU A 66 2.88 -7.89 0.02
C LEU A 66 3.74 -6.64 0.15
N VAL A 67 4.30 -6.16 -0.95
CA VAL A 67 5.26 -5.04 -0.97
C VAL A 67 4.85 -4.02 -2.01
N ALA A 68 4.81 -2.73 -1.64
CA ALA A 68 4.71 -1.62 -2.57
C ALA A 68 6.08 -0.94 -2.73
N ASN A 69 6.53 -0.80 -3.98
CA ASN A 69 7.83 -0.23 -4.35
C ASN A 69 7.61 1.16 -4.97
N TYR A 70 7.79 2.19 -4.17
CA TYR A 70 7.45 3.57 -4.52
C TYR A 70 8.22 4.09 -5.73
N PHE A 71 9.56 4.01 -5.71
CA PHE A 71 10.38 4.49 -6.82
C PHE A 71 10.29 3.59 -8.07
N GLY A 72 9.92 2.33 -7.88
CA GLY A 72 9.73 1.36 -8.96
C GLY A 72 8.36 1.42 -9.61
N GLY A 73 7.37 2.09 -8.99
CA GLY A 73 5.97 2.07 -9.45
C GLY A 73 5.47 0.64 -9.63
N SER A 74 5.69 -0.22 -8.64
CA SER A 74 5.37 -1.64 -8.74
C SER A 74 4.95 -2.24 -7.41
N VAL A 75 4.26 -3.37 -7.47
CA VAL A 75 3.95 -4.17 -6.29
C VAL A 75 4.44 -5.60 -6.44
N SER A 76 4.78 -6.24 -5.33
CA SER A 76 5.37 -7.57 -5.32
C SER A 76 4.73 -8.46 -4.26
N VAL A 77 4.72 -9.77 -4.54
CA VAL A 77 4.28 -10.83 -3.63
C VAL A 77 5.47 -11.71 -3.30
N LEU A 78 5.89 -11.74 -2.04
CA LEU A 78 7.01 -12.56 -1.57
C LEU A 78 6.50 -13.67 -0.67
N PRO A 79 6.86 -14.95 -0.92
CA PRO A 79 6.45 -16.04 -0.05
C PRO A 79 7.21 -15.98 1.28
N ILE A 80 6.52 -16.27 2.37
CA ILE A 80 7.08 -16.48 3.69
C ILE A 80 7.27 -17.99 3.86
N VAL A 81 8.51 -18.44 3.98
CA VAL A 81 8.82 -19.87 4.17
C VAL A 81 8.66 -20.28 5.64
N LYS A 82 8.68 -21.60 5.90
CA LYS A 82 8.30 -22.18 7.20
C LYS A 82 9.03 -21.61 8.41
N ASP A 83 10.27 -21.16 8.26
CA ASP A 83 11.09 -20.57 9.33
C ASP A 83 10.91 -19.06 9.49
N GLY A 84 10.04 -18.46 8.68
CA GLY A 84 9.73 -17.02 8.67
C GLY A 84 10.61 -16.18 7.75
N ARG A 85 11.56 -16.78 7.04
CA ARG A 85 12.36 -16.09 6.01
C ARG A 85 11.50 -15.76 4.80
N LEU A 86 11.94 -14.74 4.06
CA LEU A 86 11.34 -14.36 2.79
C LEU A 86 12.00 -15.11 1.63
N GLY A 87 11.18 -15.62 0.71
CA GLY A 87 11.63 -16.16 -0.56
C GLY A 87 11.68 -15.09 -1.66
N LYS A 88 12.11 -15.50 -2.85
CA LYS A 88 12.07 -14.66 -4.06
C LYS A 88 10.62 -14.35 -4.44
N ALA A 89 10.35 -13.14 -4.93
CA ALA A 89 9.03 -12.73 -5.37
C ALA A 89 8.40 -13.77 -6.32
N THR A 90 7.17 -14.18 -6.02
CA THR A 90 6.36 -15.07 -6.86
C THR A 90 5.62 -14.29 -7.93
N ASP A 91 5.33 -13.01 -7.67
CA ASP A 91 4.70 -12.11 -8.62
C ASP A 91 5.20 -10.67 -8.47
N ILE A 92 5.24 -9.94 -9.58
CA ILE A 92 5.56 -8.51 -9.63
C ILE A 92 4.61 -7.89 -10.66
N LYS A 93 3.96 -6.79 -10.29
CA LYS A 93 3.14 -5.97 -11.18
C LYS A 93 3.74 -4.58 -11.24
N VAL A 94 4.02 -4.12 -12.44
CA VAL A 94 4.46 -2.74 -12.71
C VAL A 94 3.25 -1.93 -13.12
N ASP A 95 3.10 -0.76 -12.52
CA ASP A 95 1.97 0.12 -12.79
C ASP A 95 2.21 0.90 -14.08
N GLU A 96 1.17 0.97 -14.91
CA GLU A 96 1.19 1.68 -16.18
C GLU A 96 -0.04 2.58 -16.30
N GLY A 97 0.14 3.76 -16.87
CA GLY A 97 -0.97 4.68 -17.11
C GLY A 97 -0.51 6.10 -17.39
N THR A 98 -1.48 6.99 -17.47
CA THR A 98 -1.24 8.43 -17.64
C THR A 98 -1.03 9.04 -16.26
N ILE A 99 0.11 9.70 -16.08
CA ILE A 99 0.43 10.43 -14.84
C ILE A 99 -0.55 11.58 -14.65
N GLY A 100 -1.01 11.75 -13.42
CA GLY A 100 -1.92 12.83 -13.03
C GLY A 100 -1.24 14.22 -13.10
N PRO A 101 -2.03 15.29 -12.96
CA PRO A 101 -1.49 16.65 -12.96
C PRO A 101 -0.76 16.95 -11.63
N THR A 102 0.22 17.84 -11.68
CA THR A 102 1.03 18.27 -10.52
C THR A 102 0.29 19.22 -9.56
N THR A 103 -0.99 19.44 -9.78
CA THR A 103 -1.84 20.27 -8.92
C THR A 103 -3.15 19.54 -8.66
N SER A 104 -3.40 19.25 -7.38
CA SER A 104 -4.63 18.59 -6.96
C SER A 104 -5.85 19.47 -7.23
N ARG A 105 -6.90 18.84 -7.77
CA ARG A 105 -8.21 19.48 -7.97
C ARG A 105 -8.93 19.76 -6.64
N ASN A 106 -8.70 18.93 -5.63
CA ASN A 106 -9.41 18.98 -4.35
C ASN A 106 -8.66 19.71 -3.24
N ALA A 107 -7.40 20.12 -3.49
CA ALA A 107 -6.65 20.87 -2.50
C ALA A 107 -7.40 22.15 -2.08
N PRO A 108 -7.63 22.37 -0.78
CA PRO A 108 -8.29 23.59 -0.31
C PRO A 108 -7.55 24.86 -0.78
N PRO A 109 -8.26 25.96 -1.08
CA PRO A 109 -7.63 27.21 -1.51
C PRO A 109 -6.54 27.66 -0.53
N GLY A 110 -5.32 27.89 -1.06
CA GLY A 110 -4.14 28.29 -0.27
C GLY A 110 -3.33 27.15 0.32
N SER A 111 -3.82 25.89 0.27
CA SER A 111 -3.01 24.71 0.59
C SER A 111 -2.16 24.30 -0.61
N LYS A 112 -1.02 23.66 -0.36
CA LYS A 112 -0.11 23.16 -1.39
C LYS A 112 0.66 21.94 -0.88
N ALA A 113 1.01 21.04 -1.80
CA ALA A 113 1.96 19.95 -1.59
C ALA A 113 3.02 19.99 -2.69
N PHE A 114 4.18 19.37 -2.46
CA PHE A 114 5.08 19.02 -3.56
C PHE A 114 4.49 17.81 -4.26
N SER A 115 4.40 17.86 -5.59
CA SER A 115 3.75 16.81 -6.33
C SER A 115 4.68 15.60 -6.52
N GLY A 116 4.13 14.40 -6.27
CA GLY A 116 4.68 13.12 -6.67
C GLY A 116 4.17 12.64 -8.03
N HIS A 117 3.55 13.50 -8.84
CA HIS A 117 3.07 13.18 -10.18
C HIS A 117 4.18 13.40 -11.23
N ASP A 118 5.35 12.77 -11.03
CA ASP A 118 6.44 12.72 -12.01
C ASP A 118 6.53 11.36 -12.72
N ARG A 119 6.02 10.31 -12.09
CA ARG A 119 5.95 8.93 -12.59
C ARG A 119 4.93 8.12 -11.77
N THR A 120 4.89 6.80 -11.99
CA THR A 120 4.16 5.86 -11.13
C THR A 120 4.83 5.73 -9.77
N HIS A 121 4.01 5.70 -8.71
CA HIS A 121 4.46 5.57 -7.32
C HIS A 121 3.51 4.67 -6.52
N ALA A 122 3.76 3.36 -6.55
CA ALA A 122 3.02 2.42 -5.70
C ALA A 122 3.35 2.68 -4.23
N HIS A 123 2.38 3.20 -3.45
CA HIS A 123 2.67 3.68 -2.10
C HIS A 123 2.22 2.73 -0.99
N MET A 124 1.10 2.04 -1.15
CA MET A 124 0.58 1.07 -0.19
C MET A 124 -0.01 -0.13 -0.91
N ILE A 125 0.12 -1.32 -0.32
CA ILE A 125 -0.53 -2.56 -0.75
C ILE A 125 -1.04 -3.32 0.47
N GLN A 126 -2.27 -3.82 0.39
CA GLN A 126 -2.88 -4.62 1.45
C GLN A 126 -3.94 -5.56 0.89
N SER A 127 -4.10 -6.73 1.52
CA SER A 127 -5.23 -7.61 1.24
C SER A 127 -6.52 -7.04 1.85
N ASP A 128 -7.65 -7.35 1.22
CA ASP A 128 -8.93 -7.22 1.89
C ASP A 128 -9.01 -8.19 3.11
N PRO A 129 -9.95 -7.98 4.06
CA PRO A 129 -10.03 -8.82 5.26
C PRO A 129 -10.23 -10.31 4.99
N THR A 130 -10.76 -10.68 3.82
CA THR A 130 -11.00 -12.09 3.46
C THR A 130 -9.80 -12.79 2.82
N GLY A 131 -8.81 -12.03 2.33
CA GLY A 131 -7.68 -12.56 1.57
C GLY A 131 -8.01 -12.89 0.11
N LYS A 132 -9.21 -12.57 -0.36
CA LYS A 132 -9.66 -12.84 -1.73
C LYS A 132 -9.13 -11.82 -2.72
N PHE A 133 -9.05 -10.56 -2.28
CA PHE A 133 -8.54 -9.46 -3.06
C PHE A 133 -7.33 -8.80 -2.40
N VAL A 134 -6.46 -8.26 -3.24
CA VAL A 134 -5.34 -7.38 -2.85
C VAL A 134 -5.54 -6.05 -3.53
N LEU A 135 -5.45 -4.98 -2.77
CA LEU A 135 -5.55 -3.62 -3.28
C LEU A 135 -4.21 -2.92 -3.13
N HIS A 136 -3.90 -2.03 -4.07
CA HIS A 136 -2.78 -1.09 -3.90
C HIS A 136 -3.13 0.27 -4.49
N VAL A 137 -2.47 1.30 -3.99
CA VAL A 137 -2.60 2.67 -4.50
C VAL A 137 -1.35 3.03 -5.30
N ASP A 138 -1.55 3.73 -6.41
CA ASP A 138 -0.49 4.46 -7.09
C ASP A 138 -0.78 5.96 -7.02
N LEU A 139 0.11 6.69 -6.36
CA LEU A 139 -0.01 8.12 -6.11
C LEU A 139 0.07 8.90 -7.43
N GLY A 140 1.05 8.60 -8.27
CA GLY A 140 1.28 9.33 -9.53
C GLY A 140 0.20 9.09 -10.59
N LEU A 141 -0.53 7.98 -10.50
CA LEU A 141 -1.63 7.64 -11.41
C LEU A 141 -3.02 8.03 -10.89
N ASP A 142 -3.13 8.53 -9.64
CA ASP A 142 -4.41 8.81 -9.00
C ASP A 142 -5.35 7.59 -8.98
N LYS A 143 -4.82 6.39 -8.64
CA LYS A 143 -5.58 5.14 -8.73
C LYS A 143 -5.47 4.26 -7.50
N ILE A 144 -6.55 3.51 -7.27
CA ILE A 144 -6.55 2.30 -6.44
C ILE A 144 -6.77 1.12 -7.39
N TYR A 145 -5.83 0.18 -7.41
CA TYR A 145 -5.91 -1.06 -8.17
C TYR A 145 -6.49 -2.19 -7.32
N VAL A 146 -7.19 -3.11 -7.97
CA VAL A 146 -7.81 -4.27 -7.34
C VAL A 146 -7.42 -5.54 -8.08
N TRP A 147 -6.86 -6.48 -7.35
CA TRP A 147 -6.38 -7.77 -7.83
C TRP A 147 -7.10 -8.92 -7.14
N LYS A 148 -7.47 -9.95 -7.88
CA LYS A 148 -7.77 -11.28 -7.32
C LYS A 148 -6.45 -11.93 -6.89
N PHE A 149 -6.43 -12.55 -5.72
CA PHE A 149 -5.24 -13.21 -5.20
C PHE A 149 -5.35 -14.73 -5.23
N ASP A 150 -4.44 -15.39 -5.95
CA ASP A 150 -4.27 -16.84 -5.91
C ASP A 150 -3.31 -17.18 -4.75
N ALA A 151 -3.88 -17.54 -3.59
CA ALA A 151 -3.12 -17.86 -2.39
C ALA A 151 -2.36 -19.19 -2.47
N GLU A 152 -2.59 -20.04 -3.48
CA GLU A 152 -1.78 -21.25 -3.69
C GLU A 152 -0.49 -20.95 -4.45
N LYS A 153 -0.55 -19.99 -5.36
CA LYS A 153 0.59 -19.65 -6.22
C LYS A 153 1.26 -18.33 -5.85
N GLY A 154 0.64 -17.51 -4.99
CA GLY A 154 1.09 -16.14 -4.69
C GLY A 154 1.06 -15.26 -5.94
N LYS A 155 -0.07 -15.24 -6.67
CA LYS A 155 -0.23 -14.52 -7.93
C LYS A 155 -1.37 -13.52 -7.86
N LEU A 156 -1.15 -12.37 -8.48
CA LEU A 156 -2.11 -11.30 -8.68
C LEU A 156 -2.68 -11.37 -10.09
N THR A 157 -3.99 -11.35 -10.24
CA THR A 157 -4.68 -11.20 -11.53
C THR A 157 -5.69 -10.06 -11.42
N PRO A 158 -5.87 -9.22 -12.46
CA PRO A 158 -6.82 -8.12 -12.39
C PRO A 158 -8.22 -8.59 -11.97
N ALA A 159 -8.88 -7.85 -11.07
CA ALA A 159 -10.28 -8.08 -10.73
C ALA A 159 -11.19 -7.70 -11.93
N GLU A 160 -12.48 -7.98 -11.84
CA GLU A 160 -13.45 -7.61 -12.88
C GLU A 160 -13.49 -6.07 -13.07
N THR A 161 -13.44 -5.32 -11.98
CA THR A 161 -13.19 -3.88 -11.99
C THR A 161 -11.77 -3.66 -11.46
N PRO A 162 -10.75 -3.59 -12.36
CA PRO A 162 -9.35 -3.69 -11.95
C PRO A 162 -8.79 -2.44 -11.26
N SER A 163 -9.50 -1.33 -11.33
CA SER A 163 -9.10 -0.09 -10.65
C SER A 163 -10.25 0.91 -10.51
N VAL A 164 -10.09 1.84 -9.58
CA VAL A 164 -10.89 3.07 -9.48
C VAL A 164 -9.95 4.27 -9.51
N SER A 165 -10.36 5.32 -10.24
CA SER A 165 -9.61 6.58 -10.29
C SER A 165 -10.11 7.53 -9.21
N LEU A 166 -9.18 8.27 -8.62
CA LEU A 166 -9.41 9.39 -7.73
C LEU A 166 -9.38 10.71 -8.50
N PRO A 167 -9.81 11.83 -7.92
CA PRO A 167 -9.71 13.11 -8.58
C PRO A 167 -8.26 13.42 -8.97
N PRO A 168 -8.05 13.98 -10.18
CA PRO A 168 -6.71 14.20 -10.72
C PRO A 168 -5.83 15.06 -9.81
N GLY A 169 -4.61 14.62 -9.56
CA GLY A 169 -3.61 15.28 -8.73
C GLY A 169 -3.82 15.13 -7.22
N ASP A 170 -4.77 14.32 -6.79
CA ASP A 170 -5.04 14.11 -5.35
C ASP A 170 -3.99 13.20 -4.68
N GLY A 171 -3.40 12.26 -5.41
CA GLY A 171 -2.33 11.38 -4.96
C GLY A 171 -2.76 10.46 -3.81
N PRO A 172 -3.44 9.32 -4.09
CA PRO A 172 -3.78 8.36 -3.04
C PRO A 172 -2.50 7.78 -2.44
N ARG A 173 -2.42 7.81 -1.10
CA ARG A 173 -1.23 7.39 -0.38
C ARG A 173 -1.44 6.12 0.41
N HIS A 174 -2.42 6.11 1.32
CA HIS A 174 -2.80 4.97 2.13
C HIS A 174 -4.32 4.78 2.13
N PHE A 175 -4.75 3.58 2.51
CA PHE A 175 -6.15 3.27 2.73
C PHE A 175 -6.33 2.35 3.94
N HIS A 176 -7.53 2.33 4.49
CA HIS A 176 -7.89 1.47 5.60
C HIS A 176 -9.29 0.88 5.40
N PHE A 177 -9.41 -0.44 5.56
CA PHE A 177 -10.71 -1.09 5.58
C PHE A 177 -11.41 -0.84 6.91
N HIS A 178 -12.68 -0.45 6.86
CA HIS A 178 -13.50 -0.45 8.07
C HIS A 178 -13.74 -1.89 8.54
N PRO A 179 -13.74 -2.16 9.85
CA PRO A 179 -13.93 -3.50 10.40
C PRO A 179 -15.22 -4.21 9.99
N ASN A 180 -16.25 -3.47 9.51
CA ASN A 180 -17.47 -4.08 8.98
C ASN A 180 -17.28 -4.78 7.63
N GLY A 181 -16.11 -4.65 6.98
CA GLY A 181 -15.79 -5.24 5.69
C GLY A 181 -16.50 -4.62 4.47
N HIS A 182 -17.29 -3.54 4.66
CA HIS A 182 -18.08 -2.91 3.60
C HIS A 182 -17.60 -1.53 3.18
N TRP A 183 -16.68 -0.93 3.94
CA TRP A 183 -16.17 0.41 3.66
C TRP A 183 -14.65 0.43 3.61
N LEU A 184 -14.14 1.28 2.73
CA LEU A 184 -12.72 1.58 2.61
C LEU A 184 -12.55 3.10 2.62
N TYR A 185 -11.60 3.57 3.41
CA TYR A 185 -11.19 4.98 3.47
C TYR A 185 -9.82 5.12 2.83
N SER A 186 -9.68 6.01 1.86
CA SER A 186 -8.39 6.36 1.26
C SER A 186 -8.03 7.80 1.60
N ILE A 187 -6.77 8.01 2.03
CA ILE A 187 -6.23 9.35 2.29
C ILE A 187 -5.38 9.79 1.11
N GLN A 188 -5.56 11.07 0.71
CA GLN A 188 -4.91 11.67 -0.43
C GLN A 188 -3.80 12.60 0.04
N GLU A 189 -2.56 12.33 -0.37
CA GLU A 189 -1.38 13.08 0.09
C GLU A 189 -1.44 14.54 -0.34
N GLU A 190 -1.71 14.77 -1.62
CA GLU A 190 -1.67 16.10 -2.21
C GLU A 190 -3.05 16.79 -2.16
N GLY A 191 -4.12 16.02 -2.30
CA GLY A 191 -5.50 16.53 -2.24
C GLY A 191 -5.94 16.94 -0.84
N SER A 192 -5.23 16.52 0.20
CA SER A 192 -5.59 16.80 1.61
C SER A 192 -7.04 16.40 1.92
N THR A 193 -7.43 15.22 1.42
CA THR A 193 -8.80 14.69 1.56
C THR A 193 -8.78 13.24 2.03
N ILE A 194 -9.92 12.82 2.58
CA ILE A 194 -10.27 11.41 2.76
C ILE A 194 -11.43 11.10 1.83
N VAL A 195 -11.30 10.00 1.10
CA VAL A 195 -12.36 9.45 0.24
C VAL A 195 -12.89 8.17 0.84
N LEU A 196 -14.21 8.12 1.06
CA LEU A 196 -14.94 6.93 1.48
C LEU A 196 -15.45 6.18 0.25
N PHE A 197 -15.21 4.88 0.21
CA PHE A 197 -15.77 3.95 -0.76
C PHE A 197 -16.67 2.92 -0.09
N ASP A 198 -17.80 2.58 -0.75
CA ASP A 198 -18.45 1.30 -0.53
C ASP A 198 -17.59 0.21 -1.20
N TYR A 199 -17.32 -0.86 -0.46
CA TYR A 199 -16.52 -2.00 -0.91
C TYR A 199 -17.40 -3.26 -1.00
N ASP A 200 -17.39 -3.89 -2.16
CA ASP A 200 -18.04 -5.18 -2.40
C ASP A 200 -17.00 -6.32 -2.29
N GLY A 201 -17.00 -7.03 -1.18
CA GLY A 201 -16.07 -8.13 -0.93
C GLY A 201 -16.26 -9.37 -1.83
N GLU A 202 -17.35 -9.46 -2.60
CA GLU A 202 -17.54 -10.55 -3.56
C GLU A 202 -16.87 -10.28 -4.90
N THR A 203 -16.85 -9.03 -5.34
CA THR A 203 -16.31 -8.62 -6.64
C THR A 203 -15.02 -7.82 -6.55
N GLY A 204 -14.68 -7.29 -5.36
CA GLY A 204 -13.58 -6.35 -5.13
C GLY A 204 -13.90 -4.92 -5.58
N ARG A 205 -15.13 -4.64 -5.99
CA ARG A 205 -15.51 -3.33 -6.55
C ARG A 205 -15.52 -2.25 -5.47
N LEU A 206 -14.94 -1.09 -5.80
CA LEU A 206 -15.00 0.15 -5.04
C LEU A 206 -15.95 1.12 -5.71
N SER A 207 -16.86 1.73 -4.93
CA SER A 207 -17.78 2.77 -5.39
C SER A 207 -17.63 3.99 -4.49
N GLN A 208 -17.14 5.12 -5.05
CA GLN A 208 -16.94 6.35 -4.29
C GLN A 208 -18.26 6.86 -3.72
N ARG A 209 -18.27 7.23 -2.43
CA ARG A 209 -19.45 7.67 -1.69
C ARG A 209 -19.34 9.09 -1.16
N GLN A 210 -18.16 9.45 -0.63
CA GLN A 210 -17.96 10.75 0.02
C GLN A 210 -16.50 11.19 -0.12
N THR A 211 -16.28 12.49 -0.18
CA THR A 211 -14.96 13.12 -0.04
C THR A 211 -15.07 14.23 1.00
N ILE A 212 -14.14 14.26 1.96
CA ILE A 212 -14.02 15.30 2.98
C ILE A 212 -12.59 15.83 3.04
N SER A 213 -12.43 17.11 3.38
CA SER A 213 -11.12 17.70 3.63
C SER A 213 -10.57 17.25 4.99
N THR A 214 -9.26 17.00 5.08
CA THR A 214 -8.53 16.79 6.34
C THR A 214 -8.12 18.10 7.01
N LEU A 215 -8.18 19.21 6.26
CA LEU A 215 -7.71 20.51 6.72
C LEU A 215 -8.85 21.34 7.30
N PRO A 216 -8.58 22.15 8.34
CA PRO A 216 -9.57 23.08 8.87
C PRO A 216 -9.92 24.15 7.83
N LYS A 217 -11.11 24.71 7.96
CA LYS A 217 -11.58 25.80 7.10
C LYS A 217 -10.62 27.00 7.16
N GLY A 218 -10.20 27.48 5.96
CA GLY A 218 -9.28 28.62 5.83
C GLY A 218 -7.81 28.28 6.04
N PHE A 219 -7.45 27.01 6.12
CA PHE A 219 -6.04 26.62 6.15
C PHE A 219 -5.33 27.07 4.88
N ALA A 220 -4.15 27.69 5.03
CA ALA A 220 -3.24 28.03 3.95
C ALA A 220 -1.82 27.60 4.34
N GLY A 221 -1.09 26.99 3.38
CA GLY A 221 0.26 26.48 3.61
C GLY A 221 0.51 25.09 3.07
N SER A 222 1.66 24.52 3.41
CA SER A 222 2.02 23.16 2.98
C SER A 222 1.32 22.13 3.84
N ASN A 223 0.82 21.06 3.22
CA ASN A 223 0.26 19.89 3.88
C ASN A 223 0.51 18.63 3.06
N PHE A 224 0.83 17.54 3.75
CA PHE A 224 1.00 16.21 3.20
C PHE A 224 0.28 15.22 4.11
N CYS A 225 -0.83 14.68 3.66
CA CYS A 225 -1.50 13.62 4.40
C CYS A 225 -0.65 12.35 4.35
N SER A 226 -0.45 11.71 5.50
CA SER A 226 0.50 10.60 5.62
C SER A 226 -0.19 9.27 5.86
N GLU A 227 -0.94 9.13 6.94
CA GLU A 227 -1.47 7.85 7.39
C GLU A 227 -2.96 7.93 7.71
N ILE A 228 -3.65 6.82 7.51
CA ILE A 228 -5.03 6.62 7.95
C ILE A 228 -5.15 5.28 8.67
N LEU A 229 -5.57 5.31 9.92
CA LEU A 229 -5.79 4.13 10.75
C LEU A 229 -7.17 4.19 11.39
N GLY A 230 -7.91 3.10 11.32
CA GLY A 230 -9.16 2.93 12.04
C GLY A 230 -8.94 2.19 13.36
N PHE A 231 -9.47 2.73 14.45
CA PHE A 231 -9.46 2.06 15.74
C PHE A 231 -10.88 1.62 16.12
N HIS A 232 -11.02 0.39 16.57
CA HIS A 232 -12.22 -0.03 17.28
C HIS A 232 -12.11 0.45 18.73
N LEU A 233 -13.03 1.32 19.11
CA LEU A 233 -13.35 1.51 20.51
C LEU A 233 -14.37 0.41 20.86
N SER A 234 -13.89 -0.65 21.52
CA SER A 234 -14.73 -1.70 22.12
C SER A 234 -15.47 -1.16 23.34
#